data_45645592abb6d68456e61178cab3427f
#
_entry.id   45645592abb6d68456e61178cab3427f
#
_cell.length_a   1.000
_cell.length_b   1.000
_cell.length_c   1.000
_cell.angle_alpha   90.00
_cell.angle_beta   90.00
_cell.angle_gamma   90.00
#
_symmetry.space_group_name_H-M   'P 1'
#
loop_
_entity.id
_entity.type
_entity.pdbx_description
1 polymer ?
#
loop_
_entity_poly.entity_id
_entity_poly.type
_entity_poly.pdbx_seq_one_letter_code
_entity_poly.pdbx_strand_id
1 'polypeptide(L)'
;MKLIYLGAEVGSNRGLLEGMGIKTMGISYSRIVKRGEPKTKLWLVSERFEDDALVVASPGISETDGMTVGELEDFAKAYREFIFNNESRLSGVIEFAPPALGPEWTVAQRELYADLDERFWPVWNPDFGFRNLVDLTNDYQEIAVPGAEVLSNTAHQISGHMRSATARNGTLFHGLGVSSPESLIQTPLATASTLSWTQGMRNGETIVWDGTRLVRYPARMKDQARPRYKSVIEQAGLDYDAILADDNKEVTRLAIWSYQQLEKDMDKKKPGNHPFTVIEGGGDVTNSDDFEMELSGNTDVDVTNRRSSVERLGNPPPEPRKA
;
A
#
# COMPACT_ATOMS: atom_id res chain seq x y z
N MET A 1 -0.78 11.07 6.57
CA MET A 1 -0.79 9.94 5.61
C MET A 1 -2.08 9.16 5.77
N LYS A 2 -2.75 8.75 4.68
CA LYS A 2 -4.04 8.05 4.71
C LYS A 2 -3.90 6.57 4.35
N LEU A 3 -4.58 5.68 5.09
CA LEU A 3 -4.63 4.26 4.76
C LEU A 3 -5.83 3.94 3.87
N ILE A 4 -5.59 3.10 2.86
CA ILE A 4 -6.63 2.53 2.01
C ILE A 4 -6.83 1.07 2.43
N TYR A 5 -7.98 0.78 3.00
CA TYR A 5 -8.31 -0.54 3.53
C TYR A 5 -8.79 -1.45 2.39
N LEU A 6 -7.89 -2.32 1.89
CA LEU A 6 -8.20 -3.27 0.81
C LEU A 6 -9.15 -4.37 1.28
N GLY A 7 -9.87 -4.97 0.33
CA GLY A 7 -10.76 -6.12 0.59
C GLY A 7 -12.23 -5.74 0.72
N ALA A 8 -12.59 -4.49 0.43
CA ALA A 8 -13.96 -3.99 0.51
C ALA A 8 -14.90 -4.52 -0.60
N GLU A 9 -14.35 -5.21 -1.62
CA GLU A 9 -15.15 -5.99 -2.57
C GLU A 9 -15.96 -7.10 -1.89
N VAL A 10 -15.55 -7.52 -0.69
CA VAL A 10 -16.26 -8.47 0.15
C VAL A 10 -17.28 -7.75 1.02
N GLY A 11 -18.56 -8.02 0.87
CA GLY A 11 -19.64 -7.33 1.60
C GLY A 11 -19.49 -7.36 3.13
N SER A 12 -19.08 -8.50 3.71
CA SER A 12 -18.82 -8.60 5.16
C SER A 12 -17.65 -7.72 5.61
N ASN A 13 -16.58 -7.63 4.80
CA ASN A 13 -15.45 -6.77 5.09
C ASN A 13 -15.86 -5.29 5.00
N ARG A 14 -16.57 -4.93 3.92
CA ARG A 14 -17.08 -3.58 3.73
C ARG A 14 -17.95 -3.15 4.90
N GLY A 15 -18.93 -3.96 5.30
CA GLY A 15 -19.79 -3.65 6.44
C GLY A 15 -19.03 -3.48 7.76
N LEU A 16 -17.91 -4.20 7.97
CA LEU A 16 -17.05 -3.98 9.13
C LEU A 16 -16.32 -2.62 9.03
N LEU A 17 -15.78 -2.28 7.85
CA LEU A 17 -15.10 -1.00 7.64
C LEU A 17 -16.07 0.18 7.82
N GLU A 18 -17.24 0.13 7.22
CA GLU A 18 -18.31 1.14 7.35
C GLU A 18 -18.74 1.28 8.82
N GLY A 19 -19.00 0.14 9.50
CA GLY A 19 -19.34 0.12 10.92
C GLY A 19 -18.26 0.67 11.86
N MET A 20 -17.02 0.74 11.40
CA MET A 20 -15.90 1.39 12.11
C MET A 20 -15.61 2.82 11.62
N GLY A 21 -16.46 3.37 10.76
CA GLY A 21 -16.35 4.74 10.23
C GLY A 21 -15.22 4.91 9.21
N ILE A 22 -14.74 3.82 8.60
CA ILE A 22 -13.75 3.90 7.52
C ILE A 22 -14.46 4.34 6.23
N LYS A 23 -13.98 5.42 5.65
CA LYS A 23 -14.47 5.94 4.36
C LYS A 23 -13.51 5.70 3.20
N THR A 24 -12.24 5.38 3.47
CA THR A 24 -11.20 5.16 2.47
C THR A 24 -10.99 3.66 2.26
N MET A 25 -11.55 3.13 1.19
CA MET A 25 -11.60 1.70 0.93
C MET A 25 -10.97 1.34 -0.40
N GLY A 26 -10.37 0.15 -0.47
CA GLY A 26 -9.81 -0.37 -1.70
C GLY A 26 -10.48 -1.68 -2.12
N ILE A 27 -10.67 -1.82 -3.42
CA ILE A 27 -11.24 -3.00 -4.06
C ILE A 27 -10.22 -3.65 -5.00
N SER A 28 -10.21 -4.98 -5.07
CA SER A 28 -9.35 -5.73 -5.98
C SER A 28 -10.21 -6.34 -7.09
N TYR A 29 -9.95 -5.94 -8.34
CA TYR A 29 -10.68 -6.44 -9.51
C TYR A 29 -10.50 -7.97 -9.68
N SER A 30 -9.28 -8.47 -9.52
CA SER A 30 -9.00 -9.90 -9.59
C SER A 30 -9.86 -10.73 -8.62
N ARG A 31 -10.12 -10.20 -7.44
CA ARG A 31 -10.99 -10.86 -6.45
C ARG A 31 -12.46 -10.78 -6.80
N ILE A 32 -12.90 -9.69 -7.42
CA ILE A 32 -14.26 -9.57 -7.94
C ILE A 32 -14.50 -10.66 -8.99
N VAL A 33 -13.57 -10.79 -9.95
CA VAL A 33 -13.65 -11.81 -11.02
C VAL A 33 -13.56 -13.24 -10.46
N LYS A 34 -12.62 -13.50 -9.56
CA LYS A 34 -12.39 -14.84 -8.97
C LYS A 34 -13.60 -15.37 -8.17
N ARG A 35 -14.39 -14.49 -7.59
CA ARG A 35 -15.61 -14.85 -6.86
C ARG A 35 -16.77 -15.27 -7.77
N GLY A 36 -16.58 -15.15 -9.09
CA GLY A 36 -17.64 -15.47 -10.03
C GLY A 36 -18.81 -14.52 -9.92
N GLU A 37 -18.60 -13.32 -9.40
CA GLU A 37 -19.57 -12.24 -9.47
C GLU A 37 -19.93 -12.05 -10.94
N PRO A 38 -21.21 -11.93 -11.29
CA PRO A 38 -21.80 -12.61 -12.41
C PRO A 38 -21.21 -12.11 -13.73
N LYS A 39 -20.85 -13.03 -14.60
CA LYS A 39 -20.62 -12.77 -16.03
C LYS A 39 -21.79 -12.04 -16.71
N THR A 40 -22.92 -11.87 -16.01
CA THR A 40 -24.17 -11.33 -16.53
C THR A 40 -24.65 -10.05 -15.86
N LYS A 41 -24.10 -9.65 -14.68
CA LYS A 41 -24.47 -8.41 -13.99
C LYS A 41 -23.23 -7.57 -13.74
N LEU A 42 -23.26 -6.34 -14.22
CA LEU A 42 -22.19 -5.37 -13.99
C LEU A 42 -21.99 -5.16 -12.49
N TRP A 43 -20.73 -5.27 -12.03
CA TRP A 43 -20.40 -4.97 -10.65
C TRP A 43 -20.21 -3.46 -10.51
N LEU A 44 -21.18 -2.78 -9.90
CA LEU A 44 -21.17 -1.33 -9.76
C LEU A 44 -20.81 -0.89 -8.33
N VAL A 45 -19.85 0.02 -8.25
CA VAL A 45 -19.43 0.65 -6.98
C VAL A 45 -20.59 1.43 -6.37
N SER A 46 -21.37 2.15 -7.18
CA SER A 46 -22.54 2.94 -6.75
C SER A 46 -23.64 2.14 -6.07
N GLU A 47 -23.76 0.85 -6.39
CA GLU A 47 -24.76 -0.03 -5.75
C GLU A 47 -24.27 -0.60 -4.42
N ARG A 48 -23.00 -0.43 -4.06
CA ARG A 48 -22.35 -1.17 -2.98
C ARG A 48 -21.74 -0.30 -1.91
N PHE A 49 -21.37 0.92 -2.23
CA PHE A 49 -20.70 1.84 -1.32
C PHE A 49 -21.55 3.09 -1.08
N GLU A 50 -21.46 3.62 0.13
CA GLU A 50 -22.05 4.91 0.48
C GLU A 50 -21.49 6.03 -0.40
N ASP A 51 -22.27 7.11 -0.59
CA ASP A 51 -21.89 8.20 -1.51
C ASP A 51 -20.63 8.95 -1.10
N ASP A 52 -20.33 9.01 0.18
CA ASP A 52 -19.16 9.64 0.75
C ASP A 52 -17.95 8.70 0.90
N ALA A 53 -18.07 7.44 0.46
CA ALA A 53 -16.97 6.50 0.46
C ALA A 53 -15.98 6.84 -0.67
N LEU A 54 -14.70 6.91 -0.31
CA LEU A 54 -13.56 7.06 -1.23
C LEU A 54 -13.08 5.68 -1.64
N VAL A 55 -13.35 5.29 -2.87
CA VAL A 55 -13.08 3.93 -3.37
C VAL A 55 -11.93 3.95 -4.37
N VAL A 56 -10.88 3.19 -4.06
CA VAL A 56 -9.72 3.02 -4.93
C VAL A 56 -9.75 1.63 -5.57
N ALA A 57 -9.70 1.59 -6.89
CA ALA A 57 -9.64 0.34 -7.64
C ALA A 57 -8.18 -0.12 -7.80
N SER A 58 -7.93 -1.39 -7.52
CA SER A 58 -6.66 -2.07 -7.74
C SER A 58 -6.86 -3.29 -8.64
N PRO A 59 -5.92 -3.58 -9.55
CA PRO A 59 -6.00 -4.79 -10.38
C PRO A 59 -5.84 -6.08 -9.56
N GLY A 60 -5.03 -6.07 -8.48
CA GLY A 60 -4.70 -7.26 -7.70
C GLY A 60 -3.65 -8.13 -8.40
N ILE A 61 -2.48 -7.57 -8.69
CA ILE A 61 -1.42 -8.21 -9.51
C ILE A 61 -0.98 -9.57 -8.96
N SER A 62 -0.86 -9.75 -7.65
CA SER A 62 -0.46 -11.03 -7.05
C SER A 62 -1.40 -12.21 -7.37
N GLU A 63 -2.58 -11.94 -7.87
CA GLU A 63 -3.56 -12.95 -8.23
C GLU A 63 -3.55 -13.27 -9.74
N THR A 64 -2.70 -12.58 -10.51
CA THR A 64 -2.46 -12.81 -11.94
C THR A 64 -1.18 -13.64 -12.19
N ASP A 65 -0.49 -14.04 -11.14
CA ASP A 65 0.70 -14.89 -11.23
C ASP A 65 0.36 -16.22 -11.95
N GLY A 66 1.18 -16.56 -12.95
CA GLY A 66 0.98 -17.75 -13.76
C GLY A 66 0.04 -17.59 -14.96
N MET A 67 -0.55 -16.44 -15.18
CA MET A 67 -1.29 -16.13 -16.40
C MET A 67 -0.34 -16.03 -17.61
N THR A 68 -0.80 -16.48 -18.75
CA THR A 68 -0.13 -16.26 -20.04
C THR A 68 -0.24 -14.81 -20.47
N VAL A 69 0.59 -14.38 -21.43
CA VAL A 69 0.54 -13.04 -22.01
C VAL A 69 -0.87 -12.69 -22.50
N GLY A 70 -1.50 -13.58 -23.25
CA GLY A 70 -2.87 -13.36 -23.76
C GLY A 70 -3.92 -13.20 -22.65
N GLU A 71 -3.81 -14.02 -21.59
CA GLU A 71 -4.70 -13.90 -20.42
C GLU A 71 -4.49 -12.59 -19.67
N LEU A 72 -3.24 -12.09 -19.58
CA LEU A 72 -2.94 -10.79 -18.99
C LEU A 72 -3.50 -9.63 -19.82
N GLU A 73 -3.43 -9.71 -21.15
CA GLU A 73 -4.03 -8.71 -22.06
C GLU A 73 -5.56 -8.70 -21.96
N ASP A 74 -6.19 -9.86 -21.92
CA ASP A 74 -7.63 -9.98 -21.71
C ASP A 74 -8.06 -9.45 -20.34
N PHE A 75 -7.27 -9.73 -19.30
CA PHE A 75 -7.48 -9.19 -17.96
C PHE A 75 -7.38 -7.67 -17.95
N ALA A 76 -6.35 -7.09 -18.60
CA ALA A 76 -6.17 -5.65 -18.71
C ALA A 76 -7.37 -4.95 -19.38
N LYS A 77 -7.87 -5.54 -20.47
CA LYS A 77 -9.05 -5.04 -21.18
C LYS A 77 -10.29 -5.08 -20.27
N ALA A 78 -10.51 -6.19 -19.58
CA ALA A 78 -11.65 -6.34 -18.69
C ALA A 78 -11.55 -5.44 -17.45
N TYR A 79 -10.35 -5.23 -16.90
CA TYR A 79 -10.12 -4.28 -15.81
C TYR A 79 -10.42 -2.85 -16.24
N ARG A 80 -9.98 -2.44 -17.42
CA ARG A 80 -10.29 -1.12 -17.98
C ARG A 80 -11.81 -0.93 -18.18
N GLU A 81 -12.48 -1.92 -18.74
CA GLU A 81 -13.94 -1.86 -18.89
C GLU A 81 -14.64 -1.70 -17.53
N PHE A 82 -14.18 -2.44 -16.51
CA PHE A 82 -14.67 -2.29 -15.14
C PHE A 82 -14.46 -0.87 -14.61
N ILE A 83 -13.28 -0.26 -14.83
CA ILE A 83 -12.98 1.09 -14.40
C ILE A 83 -13.94 2.09 -15.01
N PHE A 84 -14.09 2.11 -16.34
CA PHE A 84 -14.95 3.07 -17.03
C PHE A 84 -16.43 2.90 -16.69
N ASN A 85 -16.88 1.67 -16.42
CA ASN A 85 -18.24 1.43 -15.93
C ASN A 85 -18.47 1.99 -14.49
N ASN A 86 -17.41 2.28 -13.75
CA ASN A 86 -17.47 2.76 -12.37
C ASN A 86 -16.80 4.13 -12.19
N GLU A 87 -16.39 4.79 -13.27
CA GLU A 87 -15.54 5.98 -13.25
C GLU A 87 -16.03 7.08 -12.31
N SER A 88 -17.33 7.37 -12.33
CA SER A 88 -17.93 8.43 -11.51
C SER A 88 -17.86 8.16 -9.99
N ARG A 89 -17.55 6.93 -9.60
CA ARG A 89 -17.52 6.49 -8.19
C ARG A 89 -16.13 6.07 -7.71
N LEU A 90 -15.13 6.08 -8.59
CA LEU A 90 -13.76 5.76 -8.24
C LEU A 90 -12.98 7.04 -7.91
N SER A 91 -12.38 7.05 -6.73
CA SER A 91 -11.54 8.16 -6.25
C SER A 91 -10.06 7.97 -6.63
N GLY A 92 -9.69 6.77 -7.05
CA GLY A 92 -8.36 6.44 -7.55
C GLY A 92 -8.36 5.10 -8.27
N VAL A 93 -7.48 4.97 -9.24
CA VAL A 93 -7.31 3.79 -10.09
C VAL A 93 -5.83 3.44 -10.19
N ILE A 94 -5.46 2.30 -9.64
CA ILE A 94 -4.08 1.81 -9.71
C ILE A 94 -3.87 1.11 -11.06
N GLU A 95 -2.79 1.47 -11.75
CA GLU A 95 -2.39 0.89 -13.02
C GLU A 95 -2.24 -0.64 -12.95
N PHE A 96 -2.62 -1.33 -14.03
CA PHE A 96 -2.24 -2.72 -14.22
C PHE A 96 -0.93 -2.79 -15.01
N ALA A 97 0.16 -3.04 -14.32
CA ALA A 97 1.51 -3.06 -14.87
C ALA A 97 2.23 -4.39 -14.53
N PRO A 98 1.78 -5.54 -15.08
CA PRO A 98 2.42 -6.81 -14.82
C PRO A 98 3.79 -6.86 -15.51
N PRO A 99 4.87 -7.29 -14.81
CA PRO A 99 6.22 -7.35 -15.39
C PRO A 99 6.31 -8.17 -16.70
N ALA A 100 5.49 -9.20 -16.82
CA ALA A 100 5.49 -10.10 -17.98
C ALA A 100 5.10 -9.43 -19.32
N LEU A 101 4.40 -8.29 -19.28
CA LEU A 101 4.02 -7.54 -20.49
C LEU A 101 5.06 -6.46 -20.87
N GLY A 102 5.98 -6.17 -19.97
CA GLY A 102 7.09 -5.24 -20.21
C GLY A 102 6.72 -3.75 -20.19
N PRO A 103 7.74 -2.87 -20.24
CA PRO A 103 7.56 -1.43 -20.10
C PRO A 103 6.84 -0.77 -21.29
N GLU A 104 7.16 -1.20 -22.51
CA GLU A 104 6.59 -0.60 -23.74
C GLU A 104 5.08 -0.82 -23.79
N TRP A 105 4.63 -2.03 -23.45
CA TRP A 105 3.22 -2.34 -23.37
C TRP A 105 2.54 -1.50 -22.29
N THR A 106 3.13 -1.43 -21.10
CA THR A 106 2.58 -0.67 -19.97
C THR A 106 2.41 0.81 -20.32
N VAL A 107 3.43 1.43 -20.92
CA VAL A 107 3.36 2.84 -21.34
C VAL A 107 2.26 3.05 -22.38
N ALA A 108 2.16 2.16 -23.37
CA ALA A 108 1.12 2.26 -24.41
C ALA A 108 -0.31 2.15 -23.83
N GLN A 109 -0.50 1.40 -22.73
CA GLN A 109 -1.81 1.32 -22.08
C GLN A 109 -2.21 2.61 -21.36
N ARG A 110 -1.28 3.45 -20.91
CA ARG A 110 -1.57 4.69 -20.16
C ARG A 110 -2.43 5.67 -20.92
N GLU A 111 -2.21 5.77 -22.24
CA GLU A 111 -3.02 6.63 -23.11
C GLU A 111 -4.52 6.30 -23.06
N LEU A 112 -4.86 5.02 -22.78
CA LEU A 112 -6.23 4.56 -22.68
C LEU A 112 -6.95 4.98 -21.37
N TYR A 113 -6.22 5.58 -20.44
CA TYR A 113 -6.72 6.08 -19.16
C TYR A 113 -6.65 7.60 -19.03
N ALA A 114 -6.34 8.31 -20.13
CA ALA A 114 -6.18 9.77 -20.13
C ALA A 114 -7.39 10.53 -19.56
N ASP A 115 -8.61 10.00 -19.74
CA ASP A 115 -9.83 10.62 -19.25
C ASP A 115 -9.97 10.56 -17.69
N LEU A 116 -9.15 9.77 -17.02
CA LEU A 116 -9.18 9.65 -15.56
C LEU A 116 -8.39 10.76 -14.85
N ASP A 117 -7.55 11.50 -15.58
CA ASP A 117 -6.71 12.57 -15.05
C ASP A 117 -5.95 12.16 -13.78
N GLU A 118 -6.03 12.98 -12.72
CA GLU A 118 -5.36 12.75 -11.44
C GLU A 118 -5.82 11.48 -10.70
N ARG A 119 -6.93 10.89 -11.11
CA ARG A 119 -7.43 9.63 -10.52
C ARG A 119 -6.68 8.39 -11.01
N PHE A 120 -5.89 8.49 -12.07
CA PHE A 120 -5.06 7.40 -12.56
C PHE A 120 -3.68 7.44 -11.89
N TRP A 121 -3.31 6.35 -11.22
CA TRP A 121 -2.06 6.20 -10.48
C TRP A 121 -1.15 5.19 -11.18
N PRO A 122 -0.19 5.64 -12.00
CA PRO A 122 0.76 4.74 -12.64
C PRO A 122 1.59 4.02 -11.60
N VAL A 123 1.94 2.77 -11.88
CA VAL A 123 2.77 1.95 -11.00
C VAL A 123 4.21 2.04 -11.46
N TRP A 124 5.10 2.52 -10.58
CA TRP A 124 6.52 2.34 -10.83
C TRP A 124 6.92 0.87 -10.67
N ASN A 125 7.45 0.29 -11.75
CA ASN A 125 8.02 -1.04 -11.72
C ASN A 125 9.55 -0.92 -11.63
N PRO A 126 10.21 -1.50 -10.59
CA PRO A 126 11.66 -1.48 -10.43
C PRO A 126 12.43 -2.04 -11.61
N ASP A 127 11.88 -3.03 -12.31
CA ASP A 127 12.49 -3.62 -13.52
C ASP A 127 12.66 -2.60 -14.66
N PHE A 128 11.89 -1.52 -14.65
CA PHE A 128 12.02 -0.41 -15.60
C PHE A 128 13.11 0.61 -15.21
N GLY A 129 13.75 0.36 -14.07
CA GLY A 129 14.84 1.16 -13.54
C GLY A 129 14.42 2.46 -12.85
N PHE A 130 15.39 3.08 -12.18
CA PHE A 130 15.15 4.31 -11.43
C PHE A 130 14.80 5.52 -12.32
N ARG A 131 15.33 5.56 -13.55
CA ARG A 131 15.00 6.62 -14.52
C ARG A 131 13.51 6.70 -14.80
N ASN A 132 12.86 5.56 -14.91
CA ASN A 132 11.40 5.52 -15.09
C ASN A 132 10.64 6.16 -13.92
N LEU A 133 11.09 5.98 -12.67
CA LEU A 133 10.51 6.69 -11.52
C LEU A 133 10.64 8.21 -11.67
N VAL A 134 11.80 8.67 -12.11
CA VAL A 134 12.03 10.11 -12.35
C VAL A 134 11.08 10.65 -13.42
N ASP A 135 10.93 9.93 -14.52
CA ASP A 135 10.06 10.35 -15.62
C ASP A 135 8.59 10.38 -15.16
N LEU A 136 8.13 9.36 -14.41
CA LEU A 136 6.79 9.36 -13.82
C LEU A 136 6.51 10.57 -12.92
N THR A 137 7.51 11.03 -12.13
CA THR A 137 7.33 12.20 -11.25
C THR A 137 7.24 13.54 -12.00
N ASN A 138 7.56 13.55 -13.29
CA ASN A 138 7.37 14.72 -14.15
C ASN A 138 5.99 14.73 -14.82
N ASP A 139 5.42 13.55 -15.07
CA ASP A 139 4.22 13.39 -15.89
C ASP A 139 2.95 13.20 -15.04
N TYR A 140 3.08 12.70 -13.81
CA TYR A 140 1.93 12.34 -12.97
C TYR A 140 1.99 12.96 -11.57
N GLN A 141 0.82 13.33 -11.06
CA GLN A 141 0.66 13.86 -9.71
C GLN A 141 0.69 12.76 -8.65
N GLU A 142 0.17 11.58 -8.95
CA GLU A 142 0.13 10.44 -8.03
C GLU A 142 0.77 9.21 -8.66
N ILE A 143 1.65 8.55 -7.90
CA ILE A 143 2.41 7.39 -8.36
C ILE A 143 2.32 6.29 -7.31
N ALA A 144 1.97 5.09 -7.75
CA ALA A 144 1.99 3.92 -6.89
C ALA A 144 3.38 3.26 -6.92
N VAL A 145 3.90 2.94 -5.72
CA VAL A 145 5.22 2.34 -5.51
C VAL A 145 5.05 1.00 -4.81
N PRO A 146 5.65 -0.09 -5.33
CA PRO A 146 5.58 -1.41 -4.70
C PRO A 146 6.17 -1.41 -3.29
N GLY A 147 5.46 -2.03 -2.35
CA GLY A 147 5.89 -2.10 -0.94
C GLY A 147 7.22 -2.81 -0.74
N ALA A 148 7.54 -3.81 -1.56
CA ALA A 148 8.82 -4.50 -1.52
C ALA A 148 10.00 -3.55 -1.75
N GLU A 149 9.87 -2.58 -2.68
CA GLU A 149 10.90 -1.61 -3.00
C GLU A 149 11.06 -0.56 -1.88
N VAL A 150 9.97 -0.18 -1.26
CA VAL A 150 9.98 0.70 -0.07
C VAL A 150 10.75 0.06 1.09
N LEU A 151 10.78 -1.27 1.16
CA LEU A 151 11.46 -2.05 2.19
C LEU A 151 12.87 -2.51 1.80
N SER A 152 13.30 -2.27 0.55
CA SER A 152 14.57 -2.75 0.01
C SER A 152 15.78 -1.98 0.53
N ASN A 153 16.98 -2.53 0.28
CA ASN A 153 18.25 -1.85 0.60
C ASN A 153 18.44 -0.53 -0.18
N THR A 154 17.71 -0.33 -1.28
CA THR A 154 17.70 0.89 -2.09
C THR A 154 16.66 1.91 -1.63
N ALA A 155 15.89 1.60 -0.59
CA ALA A 155 14.80 2.43 -0.09
C ALA A 155 15.22 3.88 0.21
N HIS A 156 16.46 4.12 0.64
CA HIS A 156 16.96 5.47 0.90
C HIS A 156 17.02 6.35 -0.35
N GLN A 157 17.47 5.80 -1.48
CA GLN A 157 17.54 6.55 -2.75
C GLN A 157 16.12 6.85 -3.26
N ILE A 158 15.24 5.85 -3.21
CA ILE A 158 13.84 5.99 -3.59
C ILE A 158 13.16 7.05 -2.70
N SER A 159 13.27 6.92 -1.38
CA SER A 159 12.68 7.87 -0.43
C SER A 159 13.24 9.30 -0.57
N GLY A 160 14.52 9.43 -0.89
CA GLY A 160 15.16 10.73 -1.19
C GLY A 160 14.55 11.39 -2.42
N HIS A 161 14.40 10.63 -3.50
CA HIS A 161 13.76 11.11 -4.73
C HIS A 161 12.28 11.46 -4.49
N MET A 162 11.53 10.60 -3.80
CA MET A 162 10.12 10.85 -3.47
C MET A 162 9.94 12.17 -2.71
N ARG A 163 10.76 12.43 -1.68
CA ARG A 163 10.72 13.71 -0.93
C ARG A 163 11.00 14.89 -1.84
N SER A 164 12.03 14.78 -2.70
CA SER A 164 12.39 15.83 -3.64
C SER A 164 11.28 16.08 -4.68
N ALA A 165 10.65 15.04 -5.21
CA ALA A 165 9.55 15.16 -6.16
C ALA A 165 8.30 15.78 -5.49
N THR A 166 7.97 15.35 -4.27
CA THR A 166 6.88 15.96 -3.50
C THR A 166 7.13 17.46 -3.25
N ALA A 167 8.36 17.84 -2.86
CA ALA A 167 8.69 19.23 -2.58
C ALA A 167 8.69 20.12 -3.83
N ARG A 168 9.13 19.59 -4.99
CA ARG A 168 9.26 20.38 -6.22
C ARG A 168 7.99 20.40 -7.07
N ASN A 169 7.35 19.25 -7.20
CA ASN A 169 6.26 19.04 -8.16
C ASN A 169 4.91 18.81 -7.47
N GLY A 170 4.89 18.66 -6.13
CA GLY A 170 3.69 18.24 -5.41
C GLY A 170 3.31 16.77 -5.61
N THR A 171 4.20 15.95 -6.21
CA THR A 171 3.92 14.54 -6.49
C THR A 171 3.62 13.77 -5.22
N LEU A 172 2.53 13.02 -5.22
CA LEU A 172 2.08 12.18 -4.13
C LEU A 172 2.42 10.72 -4.41
N PHE A 173 2.73 9.96 -3.37
CA PHE A 173 3.11 8.55 -3.53
C PHE A 173 2.18 7.63 -2.75
N HIS A 174 1.71 6.61 -3.43
CA HIS A 174 0.90 5.53 -2.87
C HIS A 174 1.75 4.26 -2.66
N GLY A 175 1.81 3.76 -1.44
CA GLY A 175 2.50 2.50 -1.11
C GLY A 175 1.60 1.29 -1.33
N LEU A 176 1.95 0.44 -2.31
CA LEU A 176 1.21 -0.80 -2.60
C LEU A 176 1.55 -1.89 -1.58
N GLY A 177 0.58 -2.31 -0.77
CA GLY A 177 0.75 -3.40 0.18
C GLY A 177 1.72 -3.10 1.33
N VAL A 178 2.00 -1.84 1.61
CA VAL A 178 2.86 -1.43 2.73
C VAL A 178 2.06 -1.50 4.02
N SER A 179 2.44 -2.39 4.93
CA SER A 179 1.73 -2.61 6.19
C SER A 179 2.64 -2.56 7.44
N SER A 180 3.95 -2.47 7.24
CA SER A 180 4.90 -2.30 8.34
C SER A 180 4.81 -0.87 8.87
N PRO A 181 4.54 -0.67 10.17
CA PRO A 181 4.49 0.66 10.77
C PRO A 181 5.77 1.46 10.56
N GLU A 182 6.92 0.81 10.64
CA GLU A 182 8.23 1.43 10.45
C GLU A 182 8.36 2.01 9.03
N SER A 183 7.97 1.23 8.03
CA SER A 183 8.01 1.67 6.62
C SER A 183 7.05 2.80 6.33
N LEU A 184 5.83 2.73 6.90
CA LEU A 184 4.83 3.77 6.79
C LEU A 184 5.32 5.10 7.40
N ILE A 185 6.06 5.04 8.52
CA ILE A 185 6.60 6.22 9.19
C ILE A 185 7.82 6.80 8.45
N GLN A 186 8.70 5.94 7.93
CA GLN A 186 9.99 6.35 7.35
C GLN A 186 9.88 6.80 5.89
N THR A 187 8.91 6.25 5.15
CA THR A 187 8.73 6.56 3.72
C THR A 187 7.79 7.75 3.53
N PRO A 188 8.08 8.65 2.59
CA PRO A 188 7.25 9.83 2.31
C PRO A 188 6.02 9.46 1.46
N LEU A 189 5.18 8.58 1.98
CA LEU A 189 3.93 8.18 1.36
C LEU A 189 2.81 9.14 1.74
N ALA A 190 2.00 9.53 0.78
CA ALA A 190 0.75 10.25 1.00
C ALA A 190 -0.36 9.29 1.41
N THR A 191 -0.41 8.14 0.73
CA THR A 191 -1.35 7.06 1.00
C THR A 191 -0.65 5.70 1.00
N ALA A 192 -1.25 4.69 1.62
CA ALA A 192 -0.79 3.30 1.51
C ALA A 192 -1.97 2.34 1.58
N SER A 193 -1.95 1.32 0.73
CA SER A 193 -2.96 0.26 0.76
C SER A 193 -2.54 -0.89 1.67
N THR A 194 -3.47 -1.40 2.47
CA THR A 194 -3.23 -2.53 3.37
C THR A 194 -4.39 -3.50 3.42
N LEU A 195 -4.06 -4.79 3.44
CA LEU A 195 -4.98 -5.89 3.73
C LEU A 195 -4.68 -6.52 5.09
N SER A 196 -3.67 -6.03 5.80
CA SER A 196 -3.17 -6.64 7.04
C SER A 196 -4.18 -6.58 8.19
N TRP A 197 -5.14 -5.68 8.15
CA TRP A 197 -6.24 -5.62 9.11
C TRP A 197 -7.10 -6.91 9.14
N THR A 198 -7.07 -7.71 8.06
CA THR A 198 -7.78 -8.99 7.99
C THR A 198 -7.01 -10.16 8.59
N GLN A 199 -5.76 -9.98 9.02
CA GLN A 199 -4.89 -11.07 9.47
C GLN A 199 -5.39 -11.73 10.78
N GLY A 200 -6.05 -10.97 11.65
CA GLY A 200 -6.70 -11.51 12.84
C GLY A 200 -7.72 -12.59 12.47
N MET A 201 -8.62 -12.28 11.56
CA MET A 201 -9.64 -13.20 11.07
C MET A 201 -9.06 -14.37 10.25
N ARG A 202 -8.01 -14.13 9.47
CA ARG A 202 -7.45 -15.14 8.54
C ARG A 202 -6.47 -16.09 9.21
N ASN A 203 -5.65 -15.58 10.11
CA ASN A 203 -4.50 -16.28 10.67
C ASN A 203 -4.54 -16.35 12.21
N GLY A 204 -5.59 -15.82 12.86
CA GLY A 204 -5.71 -15.77 14.33
C GLY A 204 -4.72 -14.80 15.00
N GLU A 205 -4.13 -13.87 14.24
CA GLU A 205 -3.21 -12.86 14.78
C GLU A 205 -3.95 -11.86 15.67
N THR A 206 -3.25 -11.32 16.66
CA THR A 206 -3.73 -10.17 17.44
C THR A 206 -2.95 -8.94 17.01
N ILE A 207 -3.67 -7.95 16.46
CA ILE A 207 -3.10 -6.66 16.03
C ILE A 207 -3.69 -5.60 16.95
N VAL A 208 -2.83 -4.89 17.68
CA VAL A 208 -3.27 -3.93 18.68
C VAL A 208 -2.37 -2.70 18.70
N TRP A 209 -2.97 -1.53 18.83
CA TRP A 209 -2.27 -0.29 19.13
C TRP A 209 -2.03 -0.20 20.64
N ASP A 210 -0.76 -0.16 21.06
CA ASP A 210 -0.38 -0.15 22.49
C ASP A 210 -0.33 1.26 23.12
N GLY A 211 -0.74 2.27 22.39
CA GLY A 211 -0.68 3.68 22.77
C GLY A 211 0.46 4.43 22.10
N THR A 212 1.46 3.72 21.57
CA THR A 212 2.65 4.31 20.94
C THR A 212 2.97 3.70 19.57
N ARG A 213 2.64 2.43 19.37
CA ARG A 213 2.93 1.69 18.14
C ARG A 213 1.90 0.60 17.88
N LEU A 214 1.85 0.16 16.64
CA LEU A 214 1.09 -1.02 16.24
C LEU A 214 1.91 -2.29 16.54
N VAL A 215 1.36 -3.19 17.35
CA VAL A 215 2.00 -4.45 17.72
C VAL A 215 1.22 -5.62 17.12
N ARG A 216 1.95 -6.61 16.61
CA ARG A 216 1.35 -7.83 16.02
C ARG A 216 1.85 -9.05 16.77
N TYR A 217 0.91 -9.88 17.20
CA TYR A 217 1.17 -11.15 17.86
C TYR A 217 0.67 -12.30 17.00
N PRO A 218 1.50 -13.31 16.72
CA PRO A 218 1.05 -14.51 16.01
C PRO A 218 -0.01 -15.27 16.83
N ALA A 219 -0.81 -16.09 16.16
CA ALA A 219 -1.91 -16.85 16.77
C ALA A 219 -1.51 -17.60 18.06
N ARG A 220 -0.32 -18.20 18.09
CA ARG A 220 0.22 -18.93 19.26
C ARG A 220 0.43 -18.07 20.52
N MET A 221 0.44 -16.74 20.36
CA MET A 221 0.65 -15.79 21.47
C MET A 221 -0.63 -15.06 21.89
N LYS A 222 -1.76 -15.33 21.25
CA LYS A 222 -3.02 -14.59 21.45
C LYS A 222 -3.48 -14.61 22.92
N ASP A 223 -3.40 -15.78 23.58
CA ASP A 223 -3.86 -15.98 24.97
C ASP A 223 -3.01 -15.23 25.99
N GLN A 224 -1.76 -14.91 25.64
CA GLN A 224 -0.88 -14.09 26.46
C GLN A 224 -0.97 -12.60 26.09
N ALA A 225 -1.21 -12.30 24.83
CA ALA A 225 -1.24 -10.94 24.32
C ALA A 225 -2.55 -10.21 24.69
N ARG A 226 -3.70 -10.80 24.39
CA ARG A 226 -5.01 -10.15 24.55
C ARG A 226 -5.30 -9.67 25.98
N PRO A 227 -5.00 -10.45 27.05
CA PRO A 227 -5.23 -10.00 28.43
C PRO A 227 -4.42 -8.74 28.81
N ARG A 228 -3.23 -8.54 28.20
CA ARG A 228 -2.39 -7.34 28.45
C ARG A 228 -3.03 -6.06 27.98
N TYR A 229 -3.93 -6.13 27.00
CA TYR A 229 -4.56 -4.98 26.37
C TYR A 229 -6.02 -4.80 26.75
N LYS A 230 -6.47 -5.44 27.83
CA LYS A 230 -7.86 -5.34 28.29
C LYS A 230 -8.34 -3.88 28.35
N SER A 231 -7.62 -3.02 29.05
CA SER A 231 -8.00 -1.60 29.20
C SER A 231 -8.04 -0.85 27.85
N VAL A 232 -7.13 -1.17 26.95
CA VAL A 232 -7.10 -0.57 25.59
C VAL A 232 -8.31 -1.01 24.79
N ILE A 233 -8.66 -2.29 24.84
CA ILE A 233 -9.80 -2.88 24.13
C ILE A 233 -11.11 -2.27 24.65
N GLU A 234 -11.28 -2.19 25.98
CA GLU A 234 -12.45 -1.61 26.60
C GLU A 234 -12.58 -0.10 26.32
N GLN A 235 -11.47 0.66 26.35
CA GLN A 235 -11.45 2.08 25.97
C GLN A 235 -11.78 2.31 24.48
N ALA A 236 -11.45 1.34 23.63
CA ALA A 236 -11.83 1.36 22.21
C ALA A 236 -13.34 1.09 21.98
N GLY A 237 -14.09 0.75 23.03
CA GLY A 237 -15.51 0.38 22.95
C GLY A 237 -15.74 -0.99 22.30
N LEU A 238 -14.74 -1.89 22.39
CA LEU A 238 -14.80 -3.24 21.85
C LEU A 238 -15.12 -4.27 22.93
N ASP A 239 -15.74 -5.37 22.53
CA ASP A 239 -16.09 -6.46 23.43
C ASP A 239 -14.86 -7.31 23.74
N TYR A 240 -14.30 -7.12 24.95
CA TYR A 240 -13.12 -7.84 25.40
C TYR A 240 -13.35 -9.35 25.52
N ASP A 241 -14.50 -9.77 26.04
CA ASP A 241 -14.80 -11.19 26.24
C ASP A 241 -15.00 -11.90 24.90
N ALA A 242 -15.63 -11.25 23.94
CA ALA A 242 -15.73 -11.76 22.58
C ALA A 242 -14.35 -11.88 21.90
N ILE A 243 -13.45 -10.91 22.12
CA ILE A 243 -12.06 -10.99 21.61
C ILE A 243 -11.31 -12.18 22.25
N LEU A 244 -11.47 -12.41 23.54
CA LEU A 244 -10.88 -13.58 24.20
C LEU A 244 -11.45 -14.91 23.67
N ALA A 245 -12.73 -14.94 23.34
CA ALA A 245 -13.42 -16.09 22.76
C ALA A 245 -13.13 -16.31 21.27
N ASP A 246 -12.19 -15.55 20.67
CA ASP A 246 -11.87 -15.60 19.23
C ASP A 246 -13.04 -15.21 18.30
N ASP A 247 -13.93 -14.32 18.73
CA ASP A 247 -14.93 -13.78 17.82
C ASP A 247 -14.22 -13.03 16.67
N ASN A 248 -14.33 -13.58 15.49
CA ASN A 248 -13.64 -13.06 14.29
C ASN A 248 -14.01 -11.61 13.98
N LYS A 249 -15.24 -11.20 14.26
CA LYS A 249 -15.71 -9.84 14.03
C LYS A 249 -15.03 -8.87 15.00
N GLU A 250 -15.03 -9.18 16.27
CA GLU A 250 -14.44 -8.30 17.29
C GLU A 250 -12.89 -8.26 17.19
N VAL A 251 -12.24 -9.39 16.88
CA VAL A 251 -10.79 -9.42 16.60
C VAL A 251 -10.45 -8.55 15.40
N THR A 252 -11.29 -8.57 14.36
CA THR A 252 -11.09 -7.74 13.17
C THR A 252 -11.36 -6.26 13.47
N ARG A 253 -12.38 -5.94 14.27
CA ARG A 253 -12.65 -4.57 14.72
C ARG A 253 -11.48 -4.00 15.54
N LEU A 254 -10.85 -4.82 16.39
CA LEU A 254 -9.64 -4.43 17.12
C LEU A 254 -8.50 -4.07 16.16
N ALA A 255 -8.30 -4.87 15.11
CA ALA A 255 -7.28 -4.59 14.11
C ALA A 255 -7.58 -3.28 13.36
N ILE A 256 -8.82 -3.07 12.88
CA ILE A 256 -9.23 -1.84 12.20
C ILE A 256 -9.01 -0.63 13.11
N TRP A 257 -9.49 -0.67 14.36
CA TRP A 257 -9.29 0.39 15.33
C TRP A 257 -7.81 0.71 15.53
N SER A 258 -6.98 -0.32 15.62
CA SER A 258 -5.54 -0.17 15.83
C SER A 258 -4.85 0.50 14.63
N TYR A 259 -5.25 0.18 13.41
CA TYR A 259 -4.79 0.88 12.20
C TYR A 259 -5.28 2.33 12.14
N GLN A 260 -6.49 2.62 12.60
CA GLN A 260 -6.97 4.01 12.73
C GLN A 260 -6.13 4.82 13.74
N GLN A 261 -5.68 4.21 14.85
CA GLN A 261 -4.79 4.89 15.78
C GLN A 261 -3.40 5.15 15.18
N LEU A 262 -2.86 4.17 14.43
CA LEU A 262 -1.62 4.36 13.68
C LEU A 262 -1.75 5.51 12.68
N GLU A 263 -2.84 5.58 11.94
CA GLU A 263 -3.11 6.66 10.97
C GLU A 263 -3.14 8.04 11.67
N LYS A 264 -3.85 8.16 12.79
CA LYS A 264 -3.88 9.38 13.60
C LYS A 264 -2.50 9.78 14.14
N ASP A 265 -1.68 8.79 14.54
CA ASP A 265 -0.32 9.05 15.02
C ASP A 265 0.59 9.54 13.89
N MET A 266 0.47 8.93 12.71
CA MET A 266 1.21 9.36 11.52
C MET A 266 0.83 10.77 11.07
N ASP A 267 -0.44 11.12 11.09
CA ASP A 267 -0.90 12.47 10.74
C ASP A 267 -0.36 13.54 11.70
N LYS A 268 -0.21 13.21 12.98
CA LYS A 268 0.43 14.12 13.96
C LYS A 268 1.92 14.30 13.70
N LYS A 269 2.62 13.23 13.29
CA LYS A 269 4.08 13.24 13.08
C LYS A 269 4.47 13.80 11.72
N LYS A 270 3.62 13.62 10.73
CA LYS A 270 3.82 14.05 9.35
C LYS A 270 2.50 14.61 8.80
N PRO A 271 2.11 15.83 9.19
CA PRO A 271 1.00 16.48 8.54
C PRO A 271 1.37 16.65 7.07
N GLY A 272 0.66 15.98 6.19
CA GLY A 272 0.99 15.93 4.77
C GLY A 272 -0.25 15.93 3.90
N ASN A 273 -0.08 16.46 2.70
CA ASN A 273 -1.10 16.41 1.67
C ASN A 273 -1.28 14.94 1.24
N HIS A 274 -2.51 14.51 1.09
CA HIS A 274 -2.87 13.27 0.43
C HIS A 274 -4.02 13.57 -0.55
N PRO A 275 -4.26 12.72 -1.56
CA PRO A 275 -5.18 13.01 -2.68
C PRO A 275 -6.61 13.34 -2.24
N PHE A 276 -6.96 12.95 -1.03
CA PHE A 276 -8.30 13.18 -0.46
C PHE A 276 -8.35 14.40 0.49
N THR A 277 -7.27 15.18 0.57
CA THR A 277 -7.27 16.41 1.37
C THR A 277 -7.71 17.56 0.47
N VAL A 278 -8.95 17.98 0.61
CA VAL A 278 -9.40 19.26 0.06
C VAL A 278 -8.67 20.35 0.84
N ILE A 279 -7.80 21.09 0.18
CA ILE A 279 -7.19 22.30 0.77
C ILE A 279 -8.29 23.37 0.80
N GLU A 280 -9.07 23.41 1.89
CA GLU A 280 -9.90 24.57 2.15
C GLU A 280 -9.01 25.73 2.59
N GLY A 281 -8.82 26.67 1.70
CA GLY A 281 -8.16 27.94 1.97
C GLY A 281 -6.70 27.97 1.51
N GLY A 282 -6.48 28.59 0.34
CA GLY A 282 -5.17 29.06 -0.07
C GLY A 282 -4.61 30.04 0.95
N GLY A 283 -3.79 29.53 1.86
CA GLY A 283 -2.85 30.33 2.62
C GLY A 283 -1.58 30.43 1.77
N ASP A 284 -1.22 31.65 1.39
CA ASP A 284 0.04 32.00 0.78
C ASP A 284 1.20 31.26 1.44
N VAL A 285 1.81 30.31 0.74
CA VAL A 285 3.13 29.83 1.09
C VAL A 285 4.14 30.81 0.52
N THR A 286 4.21 31.97 1.16
CA THR A 286 5.30 32.91 0.96
C THR A 286 6.43 32.52 1.89
N ASN A 287 7.56 32.20 1.28
CA ASN A 287 8.92 32.17 1.84
C ASN A 287 9.25 31.11 2.90
N SER A 288 9.91 30.07 2.45
CA SER A 288 11.09 29.57 3.16
C SER A 288 12.29 29.61 2.21
N ASP A 289 12.79 30.80 1.94
CA ASP A 289 14.18 31.07 1.61
C ASP A 289 15.00 30.78 2.89
N ASP A 290 15.35 29.52 3.12
CA ASP A 290 16.39 29.10 4.08
C ASP A 290 16.58 27.58 3.98
N PHE A 291 16.96 27.10 2.81
CA PHE A 291 17.64 25.80 2.65
C PHE A 291 18.57 25.86 1.44
N GLU A 292 19.55 26.77 1.52
CA GLU A 292 20.79 26.60 0.79
C GLU A 292 21.57 25.47 1.48
N MET A 293 21.44 24.26 0.98
CA MET A 293 22.36 23.20 1.31
C MET A 293 23.58 23.36 0.42
N GLU A 294 24.67 23.84 1.01
CA GLU A 294 25.99 23.87 0.42
C GLU A 294 26.35 22.52 -0.21
N LEU A 295 26.25 22.46 -1.53
CA LEU A 295 26.93 21.47 -2.35
C LEU A 295 28.35 22.01 -2.62
N SER A 296 29.18 22.08 -1.57
CA SER A 296 30.63 22.28 -1.72
C SER A 296 31.34 20.94 -1.55
N GLY A 297 31.84 20.50 -2.66
CA GLY A 297 33.02 19.74 -2.95
C GLY A 297 33.65 18.85 -1.87
N ASN A 298 33.69 17.58 -2.19
CA ASN A 298 34.98 16.85 -2.12
C ASN A 298 34.90 15.61 -3.03
N THR A 299 35.31 15.80 -4.26
CA THR A 299 35.78 14.72 -5.12
C THR A 299 37.23 14.47 -4.71
N ASP A 300 37.45 13.48 -3.87
CA ASP A 300 38.68 12.70 -3.78
C ASP A 300 38.44 11.60 -2.71
N VAL A 301 37.92 10.46 -3.16
CA VAL A 301 38.06 9.20 -2.42
C VAL A 301 38.76 8.21 -3.34
N ASP A 302 40.02 8.04 -3.00
CA ASP A 302 40.97 7.08 -3.48
C ASP A 302 40.38 5.65 -3.56
N VAL A 303 40.26 5.12 -4.78
CA VAL A 303 39.79 3.76 -5.07
C VAL A 303 41.01 2.85 -5.17
N THR A 304 41.75 2.69 -4.06
CA THR A 304 42.74 1.64 -3.93
C THR A 304 42.77 1.15 -2.48
N ASN A 305 42.04 0.10 -2.20
CA ASN A 305 42.30 -0.95 -1.21
C ASN A 305 41.02 -1.49 -0.59
N ARG A 306 40.48 -2.55 -1.16
CA ARG A 306 39.80 -3.67 -0.48
C ARG A 306 39.59 -4.86 -1.42
N ARG A 307 40.72 -5.45 -1.84
CA ARG A 307 40.78 -6.89 -2.14
C ARG A 307 41.40 -7.55 -0.93
N SER A 308 40.59 -8.21 -0.12
CA SER A 308 41.00 -9.39 0.69
C SER A 308 39.97 -9.61 1.79
N SER A 309 39.01 -10.52 1.54
CA SER A 309 38.37 -11.40 2.55
C SER A 309 37.22 -12.19 1.95
N VAL A 310 37.49 -12.88 0.85
CA VAL A 310 36.61 -13.98 0.37
C VAL A 310 37.51 -15.20 0.19
N GLU A 311 37.86 -15.80 1.30
CA GLU A 311 38.40 -17.16 1.38
C GLU A 311 38.23 -17.64 2.82
N ARG A 312 37.16 -18.39 3.06
CA ARG A 312 36.94 -19.46 4.04
C ARG A 312 35.48 -19.80 4.19
N LEU A 313 34.97 -20.54 3.22
CA LEU A 313 33.83 -21.42 3.48
C LEU A 313 34.33 -22.85 3.29
N GLY A 314 34.33 -23.57 4.40
CA GLY A 314 34.87 -24.89 4.54
C GLY A 314 34.13 -25.93 3.71
N ASN A 315 34.88 -27.02 3.44
CA ASN A 315 34.46 -28.22 2.76
C ASN A 315 33.19 -28.86 3.36
N PRO A 316 32.33 -29.47 2.53
CA PRO A 316 31.21 -30.27 3.01
C PRO A 316 31.70 -31.54 3.71
N PRO A 317 30.93 -32.08 4.68
CA PRO A 317 31.27 -33.30 5.40
C PRO A 317 31.20 -34.53 4.47
N PRO A 318 32.00 -35.58 4.71
CA PRO A 318 32.05 -36.79 3.89
C PRO A 318 30.79 -37.63 4.05
N GLU A 319 30.37 -38.25 2.94
CA GLU A 319 29.26 -39.21 2.86
C GLU A 319 29.50 -40.45 3.74
N PRO A 320 28.46 -41.02 4.36
CA PRO A 320 28.56 -42.27 5.11
C PRO A 320 28.73 -43.47 4.19
N ARG A 321 29.75 -44.28 4.47
CA ARG A 321 30.00 -45.57 3.79
C ARG A 321 28.87 -46.54 4.06
N LYS A 322 28.30 -47.07 2.99
CA LYS A 322 27.40 -48.24 3.05
C LYS A 322 28.19 -49.48 3.49
N ALA A 323 27.70 -50.12 4.53
CA ALA A 323 27.98 -51.51 4.87
C ALA A 323 26.82 -52.38 4.38
#